data_5e2fddd1a35dac5afe13bb5aa5762eca
#
_entry.id   5e2fddd1a35dac5afe13bb5aa5762eca
#
_cell.length_a   1.000
_cell.length_b   1.000
_cell.length_c   1.000
_cell.angle_alpha   90.00
_cell.angle_beta   90.00
_cell.angle_gamma   90.00
#
_symmetry.space_group_name_H-M   'P 1'
#
loop_
_entity.id
_entity.type
_entity.pdbx_description
1 polymer ?
#
loop_
_entity_poly.entity_id
_entity_poly.type
_entity_poly.pdbx_seq_one_letter_code
_entity_poly.pdbx_strand_id
1 'polypeptide(L)'
;LSGGEGERQHELAARNVAALSRNLQSGGFDVVVADFVTSDSLAVYRAELPDCFVVHLQISLRGARERAGTREVYLTAEEFSLLHRLIETPPNADVILDVEGMGIDEQTAALQRMWAAA
;
A
#
# COMPACT_ATOMS: atom_id res chain seq x y z
N LEU A 1 -4.75 -0.85 -20.34
CA LEU A 1 -5.45 0.38 -19.97
C LEU A 1 -4.65 1.60 -20.36
N SER A 2 -5.30 2.61 -20.92
CA SER A 2 -4.68 3.91 -21.05
C SER A 2 -4.44 4.50 -19.64
N GLY A 3 -3.43 5.36 -19.48
CA GLY A 3 -3.09 5.93 -18.18
C GLY A 3 -4.27 6.60 -17.48
N GLY A 4 -5.10 7.36 -18.23
CA GLY A 4 -6.24 8.05 -17.65
C GLY A 4 -7.36 7.14 -17.16
N GLU A 5 -7.60 6.02 -17.81
CA GLU A 5 -8.57 5.02 -17.34
C GLU A 5 -8.05 4.28 -16.12
N GLY A 6 -6.77 3.90 -16.12
CA GLY A 6 -6.16 3.25 -14.98
C GLY A 6 -6.18 4.13 -13.74
N GLU A 7 -5.86 5.41 -13.87
CA GLU A 7 -5.90 6.39 -12.78
C GLU A 7 -7.32 6.54 -12.22
N ARG A 8 -8.33 6.66 -13.08
CA ARG A 8 -9.73 6.75 -12.63
C ARG A 8 -10.17 5.51 -11.88
N GLN A 9 -9.75 4.33 -12.32
CA GLN A 9 -10.08 3.08 -11.65
C GLN A 9 -9.43 3.02 -10.27
N HIS A 10 -8.17 3.46 -10.14
CA HIS A 10 -7.49 3.53 -8.87
C HIS A 10 -8.15 4.51 -7.91
N GLU A 11 -8.55 5.68 -8.39
CA GLU A 11 -9.26 6.67 -7.58
C GLU A 11 -10.62 6.14 -7.11
N LEU A 12 -11.38 5.50 -8.02
CA LEU A 12 -12.67 4.93 -7.67
C LEU A 12 -12.53 3.81 -6.66
N ALA A 13 -11.56 2.93 -6.84
CA ALA A 13 -11.26 1.87 -5.88
C ALA A 13 -10.90 2.43 -4.51
N ALA A 14 -10.08 3.47 -4.46
CA ALA A 14 -9.71 4.13 -3.21
C ALA A 14 -10.93 4.75 -2.50
N ARG A 15 -11.83 5.38 -3.25
CA ARG A 15 -13.09 5.92 -2.70
C ARG A 15 -13.96 4.84 -2.12
N ASN A 16 -14.08 3.70 -2.80
CA ASN A 16 -14.85 2.56 -2.32
C ASN A 16 -14.27 2.00 -1.03
N VAL A 17 -12.95 1.83 -0.97
CA VAL A 17 -12.26 1.36 0.23
C VAL A 17 -12.42 2.36 1.38
N ALA A 18 -12.30 3.64 1.11
CA ALA A 18 -12.46 4.69 2.11
C ALA A 18 -13.89 4.70 2.67
N ALA A 19 -14.89 4.59 1.81
CA ALA A 19 -16.30 4.52 2.23
C ALA A 19 -16.56 3.31 3.12
N LEU A 20 -16.05 2.14 2.74
CA LEU A 20 -16.16 0.93 3.54
C LEU A 20 -15.45 1.09 4.88
N SER A 21 -14.26 1.69 4.89
CA SER A 21 -13.48 1.95 6.10
C SER A 21 -14.24 2.84 7.07
N ARG A 22 -14.82 3.94 6.59
CA ARG A 22 -15.65 4.83 7.43
C ARG A 22 -16.84 4.09 8.02
N ASN A 23 -17.48 3.25 7.20
CA ASN A 23 -18.64 2.48 7.66
C ASN A 23 -18.25 1.50 8.77
N LEU A 24 -17.14 0.80 8.60
CA LEU A 24 -16.63 -0.13 9.62
C LEU A 24 -16.22 0.60 10.90
N GLN A 25 -15.54 1.74 10.78
CA GLN A 25 -15.16 2.55 11.93
C GLN A 25 -16.37 3.05 12.71
N SER A 26 -17.44 3.42 12.01
CA SER A 26 -18.72 3.81 12.64
C SER A 26 -19.31 2.67 13.46
N GLY A 27 -19.05 1.42 13.08
CA GLY A 27 -19.46 0.23 13.80
C GLY A 27 -18.52 -0.16 14.94
N GLY A 28 -17.45 0.60 15.19
CA GLY A 28 -16.48 0.35 16.26
C GLY A 28 -15.31 -0.53 15.86
N PHE A 29 -15.09 -0.76 14.58
CA PHE A 29 -13.97 -1.57 14.10
C PHE A 29 -12.76 -0.70 13.79
N ASP A 30 -11.56 -1.21 14.12
CA ASP A 30 -10.33 -0.72 13.56
C ASP A 30 -10.16 -1.27 12.16
N VAL A 31 -9.58 -0.48 11.25
CA VAL A 31 -9.45 -0.84 9.85
C VAL A 31 -8.01 -0.74 9.41
N VAL A 32 -7.52 -1.79 8.78
CA VAL A 32 -6.24 -1.81 8.09
C VAL A 32 -6.48 -1.99 6.60
N VAL A 33 -5.91 -1.11 5.79
CA VAL A 33 -5.99 -1.19 4.34
C VAL A 33 -4.60 -1.52 3.79
N ALA A 34 -4.51 -2.62 3.05
CA ALA A 34 -3.30 -2.95 2.30
C ALA A 34 -3.59 -2.76 0.82
N ASP A 35 -2.87 -1.86 0.20
CA ASP A 35 -3.14 -1.47 -1.18
C ASP A 35 -1.87 -1.04 -1.90
N PHE A 36 -1.90 -1.17 -3.21
CA PHE A 36 -0.92 -0.60 -4.11
C PHE A 36 -1.28 0.86 -4.34
N VAL A 37 -0.61 1.76 -3.62
CA VAL A 37 -1.00 3.16 -3.56
C VAL A 37 -0.14 4.01 -4.51
N THR A 38 -0.81 4.77 -5.36
CA THR A 38 -0.21 5.82 -6.18
C THR A 38 -0.38 7.17 -5.49
N SER A 39 0.27 8.21 -6.00
CA SER A 39 0.07 9.57 -5.48
C SER A 39 -1.39 10.00 -5.55
N ASP A 40 -2.08 9.63 -6.64
CA ASP A 40 -3.48 10.01 -6.84
C ASP A 40 -4.42 9.25 -5.89
N SER A 41 -4.23 7.94 -5.73
CA SER A 41 -5.04 7.17 -4.78
C SER A 41 -4.75 7.56 -3.34
N LEU A 42 -3.50 7.89 -3.01
CA LEU A 42 -3.16 8.39 -1.67
C LEU A 42 -3.88 9.71 -1.37
N ALA A 43 -3.97 10.60 -2.34
CA ALA A 43 -4.69 11.85 -2.18
C ALA A 43 -6.17 11.61 -1.83
N VAL A 44 -6.79 10.59 -2.44
CA VAL A 44 -8.16 10.17 -2.10
C VAL A 44 -8.24 9.67 -0.66
N TYR A 45 -7.34 8.79 -0.25
CA TYR A 45 -7.31 8.30 1.13
C TYR A 45 -7.12 9.44 2.13
N ARG A 46 -6.22 10.38 1.86
CA ARG A 46 -5.99 11.53 2.74
C ARG A 46 -7.21 12.44 2.87
N ALA A 47 -7.93 12.65 1.76
CA ALA A 47 -9.13 13.47 1.74
C ALA A 47 -10.32 12.80 2.45
N GLU A 48 -10.51 11.50 2.20
CA GLU A 48 -11.65 10.74 2.70
C GLU A 48 -11.44 10.19 4.12
N LEU A 49 -10.19 9.94 4.49
CA LEU A 49 -9.78 9.41 5.80
C LEU A 49 -8.70 10.33 6.39
N PRO A 50 -9.03 11.54 6.84
CA PRO A 50 -8.01 12.53 7.22
C PRO A 50 -7.11 12.10 8.37
N ASP A 51 -7.58 11.19 9.23
CA ASP A 51 -6.81 10.68 10.36
C ASP A 51 -6.05 9.38 10.04
N CYS A 52 -6.03 8.95 8.79
CA CYS A 52 -5.34 7.71 8.44
C CYS A 52 -3.83 7.83 8.62
N PHE A 53 -3.23 6.78 9.14
CA PHE A 53 -1.78 6.66 9.27
C PHE A 53 -1.25 5.78 8.15
N VAL A 54 -0.38 6.35 7.33
CA VAL A 54 0.10 5.68 6.10
C VAL A 54 1.54 5.23 6.29
N VAL A 55 1.74 3.92 6.15
CA VAL A 55 3.06 3.32 6.17
C VAL A 55 3.39 2.81 4.77
N HIS A 56 4.49 3.27 4.21
CA HIS A 56 5.00 2.76 2.94
C HIS A 56 6.02 1.65 3.24
N LEU A 57 5.73 0.45 2.73
CA LEU A 57 6.66 -0.68 2.84
C LEU A 57 7.63 -0.62 1.67
N GLN A 58 8.90 -0.45 1.95
CA GLN A 58 9.95 -0.32 0.95
C GLN A 58 10.82 -1.56 0.91
N ILE A 59 11.07 -2.04 -0.31
CA ILE A 59 11.98 -3.16 -0.55
C ILE A 59 12.67 -2.94 -1.90
N SER A 60 13.90 -3.43 -2.05
CA SER A 60 14.59 -3.39 -3.34
C SER A 60 13.89 -4.26 -4.38
N LEU A 61 14.12 -3.98 -5.66
CA LEU A 61 13.59 -4.81 -6.74
C LEU A 61 14.04 -6.27 -6.59
N ARG A 62 15.29 -6.47 -6.20
CA ARG A 62 15.85 -7.81 -5.95
C ARG A 62 15.08 -8.53 -4.82
N GLY A 63 14.88 -7.87 -3.69
CA GLY A 63 14.13 -8.43 -2.57
C GLY A 63 12.68 -8.71 -2.92
N ALA A 64 12.04 -7.83 -3.67
CA ALA A 64 10.68 -8.04 -4.15
C ALA A 64 10.57 -9.27 -5.07
N ARG A 65 11.54 -9.45 -5.96
CA ARG A 65 11.62 -10.63 -6.84
C ARG A 65 11.84 -11.92 -6.06
N GLU A 66 12.69 -11.90 -5.06
CA GLU A 66 12.94 -13.05 -4.18
C GLU A 66 11.64 -13.47 -3.47
N ARG A 67 10.88 -12.53 -2.95
CA ARG A 67 9.59 -12.79 -2.31
C ARG A 67 8.55 -13.29 -3.29
N ALA A 68 8.47 -12.70 -4.47
CA ALA A 68 7.56 -13.12 -5.53
C ALA A 68 7.87 -14.54 -6.01
N GLY A 69 9.14 -14.97 -5.98
CA GLY A 69 9.55 -16.33 -6.35
C GLY A 69 9.02 -17.42 -5.43
N THR A 70 8.54 -17.09 -4.24
CA THR A 70 7.97 -18.05 -3.28
C THR A 70 6.47 -18.22 -3.38
N ARG A 71 5.83 -17.50 -4.30
CA ARG A 71 4.38 -17.55 -4.52
C ARG A 71 4.07 -17.38 -5.99
N GLU A 72 2.85 -17.73 -6.37
CA GLU A 72 2.39 -17.59 -7.74
C GLU A 72 2.31 -16.12 -8.14
N VAL A 73 2.94 -15.77 -9.24
CA VAL A 73 2.97 -14.41 -9.78
C VAL A 73 2.53 -14.45 -11.23
N TYR A 74 1.51 -13.67 -11.58
CA TYR A 74 0.91 -13.65 -12.91
C TYR A 74 1.47 -12.53 -13.80
N LEU A 75 2.55 -11.89 -13.38
CA LEU A 75 3.20 -10.80 -14.10
C LEU A 75 4.45 -11.29 -14.81
N THR A 76 4.73 -10.73 -15.98
CA THR A 76 6.03 -10.91 -16.63
C THR A 76 7.11 -10.19 -15.82
N ALA A 77 8.39 -10.53 -16.09
CA ALA A 77 9.50 -9.84 -15.44
C ALA A 77 9.51 -8.33 -15.75
N GLU A 78 9.13 -7.95 -16.97
CA GLU A 78 9.03 -6.55 -17.38
C GLU A 78 7.91 -5.82 -16.65
N GLU A 79 6.74 -6.43 -16.56
CA GLU A 79 5.61 -5.88 -15.83
C GLU A 79 5.93 -5.73 -14.34
N PHE A 80 6.56 -6.72 -13.74
CA PHE A 80 6.99 -6.68 -12.36
C PHE A 80 7.96 -5.52 -12.09
N SER A 81 8.96 -5.35 -12.96
CA SER A 81 9.93 -4.26 -12.85
C SER A 81 9.27 -2.89 -13.01
N LEU A 82 8.31 -2.77 -13.94
CA LEU A 82 7.57 -1.54 -14.15
C LEU A 82 6.74 -1.17 -12.92
N LEU A 83 6.00 -2.11 -12.37
CA LEU A 83 5.20 -1.89 -11.15
C LEU A 83 6.09 -1.49 -9.98
N HIS A 84 7.23 -2.17 -9.80
CA HIS A 84 8.16 -1.82 -8.74
C HIS A 84 8.67 -0.38 -8.89
N ARG A 85 8.99 0.05 -10.10
CA ARG A 85 9.42 1.43 -10.34
C ARG A 85 8.35 2.46 -10.04
N LEU A 86 7.07 2.13 -10.27
CA LEU A 86 5.96 3.03 -9.96
C LEU A 86 5.80 3.26 -8.46
N ILE A 87 6.19 2.31 -7.63
CA ILE A 87 6.11 2.40 -6.17
C ILE A 87 7.45 2.63 -5.48
N GLU A 88 8.54 2.69 -6.23
CA GLU A 88 9.89 2.90 -5.69
C GLU A 88 10.03 4.27 -5.02
N THR A 89 9.48 5.31 -5.64
CA THR A 89 9.40 6.62 -5.04
C THR A 89 8.21 6.61 -4.07
N PRO A 90 8.44 6.67 -2.76
CA PRO A 90 7.35 6.59 -1.81
C PRO A 90 6.35 7.72 -2.05
N PRO A 91 5.04 7.45 -1.99
CA PRO A 91 4.07 8.52 -1.91
C PRO A 91 4.28 9.31 -0.62
N ASN A 92 3.51 10.34 -0.39
CA ASN A 92 3.58 11.16 0.82
C ASN A 92 3.07 10.35 2.04
N ALA A 93 3.83 9.37 2.46
CA ALA A 93 3.54 8.50 3.59
C ALA A 93 3.97 9.15 4.91
N ASP A 94 3.35 8.74 6.02
CA ASP A 94 3.74 9.19 7.35
C ASP A 94 5.05 8.54 7.79
N VAL A 95 5.23 7.27 7.43
CA VAL A 95 6.44 6.49 7.74
C VAL A 95 6.81 5.62 6.55
N ILE A 96 8.09 5.46 6.33
CA ILE A 96 8.64 4.49 5.38
C ILE A 96 9.29 3.38 6.21
N LEU A 97 8.82 2.15 6.02
CA LEU A 97 9.40 0.97 6.66
C LEU A 97 10.19 0.17 5.63
N ASP A 98 11.49 0.10 5.81
CA ASP A 98 12.34 -0.77 4.99
C ASP A 98 12.17 -2.21 5.49
N VAL A 99 11.56 -3.04 4.64
CA VAL A 99 11.27 -4.44 4.96
C VAL A 99 12.28 -5.41 4.36
N GLU A 100 13.38 -4.90 3.82
CA GLU A 100 14.46 -5.73 3.28
C GLU A 100 14.97 -6.70 4.35
N GLY A 101 14.98 -7.98 4.02
CA GLY A 101 15.43 -9.01 4.96
C GLY A 101 14.49 -9.33 6.11
N MET A 102 13.36 -8.67 6.23
CA MET A 102 12.37 -8.95 7.27
C MET A 102 11.45 -10.09 6.90
N GLY A 103 11.23 -11.03 7.83
CA GLY A 103 10.17 -12.03 7.73
C GLY A 103 8.80 -11.42 8.06
N ILE A 104 7.74 -12.22 7.88
CA ILE A 104 6.36 -11.76 8.13
C ILE A 104 6.18 -11.32 9.58
N ASP A 105 6.69 -12.09 10.53
CA ASP A 105 6.53 -11.79 11.96
C ASP A 105 7.24 -10.49 12.35
N GLU A 106 8.41 -10.24 11.78
CA GLU A 106 9.16 -9.00 12.03
C GLU A 106 8.42 -7.78 11.46
N GLN A 107 7.87 -7.89 10.25
CA GLN A 107 7.08 -6.83 9.62
C GLN A 107 5.83 -6.55 10.43
N THR A 108 5.13 -7.58 10.86
CA THR A 108 3.90 -7.46 11.66
C THR A 108 4.20 -6.76 12.98
N ALA A 109 5.26 -7.17 13.67
CA ALA A 109 5.65 -6.56 14.94
C ALA A 109 6.03 -5.08 14.75
N ALA A 110 6.73 -4.74 13.68
CA ALA A 110 7.10 -3.35 13.38
C ALA A 110 5.86 -2.49 13.13
N LEU A 111 4.91 -2.98 12.34
CA LEU A 111 3.67 -2.27 12.05
C LEU A 111 2.80 -2.08 13.29
N GLN A 112 2.73 -3.08 14.16
CA GLN A 112 2.00 -2.99 15.43
C GLN A 112 2.59 -1.92 16.35
N ARG A 113 3.92 -1.85 16.44
CA ARG A 113 4.59 -0.80 17.22
C ARG A 113 4.32 0.60 16.66
N MET A 114 4.35 0.75 15.35
CA MET A 114 4.06 2.02 14.68
C MET A 114 2.63 2.46 14.94
N TRP A 115 1.69 1.53 14.84
CA TRP A 115 0.28 1.83 15.09
C TRP A 115 0.05 2.27 16.55
N ALA A 116 0.65 1.57 17.49
CA ALA A 116 0.52 1.92 18.91
C ALA A 116 1.12 3.30 19.24
N ALA A 117 2.11 3.74 18.49
CA ALA A 117 2.76 5.04 18.66
C ALA A 117 2.12 6.18 17.88
N ALA A 118 1.22 5.87 16.94
CA ALA A 118 0.58 6.87 16.08
C ALA A 118 -0.47 7.71 16.79
#